data_d72f6e0e2934dbe5bdb2487b08c4f147
#
_entry.id   d72f6e0e2934dbe5bdb2487b08c4f147
#
_cell.length_a   1.000
_cell.length_b   1.000
_cell.length_c   1.000
_cell.angle_alpha   90.00
_cell.angle_beta   90.00
_cell.angle_gamma   90.00
#
_symmetry.space_group_name_H-M   'P 1'
#
loop_
_entity.id
_entity.type
_entity.pdbx_description
1 polymer ?
#
loop_
_entity_poly.entity_id
_entity_poly.type
_entity_poly.pdbx_seq_one_letter_code
_entity_poly.pdbx_strand_id
1 'polypeptide(L)'
;MDFRAPQGALVHASNRGRVVLAQDLFFTGNTVVIDHGFGLFTLYVHLSRLTVRRGAMADRGQEIGQVGMTGRATGPHLHFAVRVADARIDPEALLERNLD
;
A
#
# COMPACT_ATOMS: atom_id res chain seq x y z
N MET A 1 -8.64 -6.19 2.60
CA MET A 1 -8.43 -7.63 2.34
C MET A 1 -7.05 -8.04 2.81
N ASP A 2 -6.99 -9.08 3.62
CA ASP A 2 -5.72 -9.56 4.16
C ASP A 2 -5.29 -10.84 3.46
N PHE A 3 -4.01 -10.90 3.12
CA PHE A 3 -3.40 -12.09 2.53
C PHE A 3 -2.36 -12.63 3.50
N ARG A 4 -2.49 -13.89 3.87
CA ARG A 4 -1.45 -14.54 4.65
C ARG A 4 -0.22 -14.73 3.78
N ALA A 5 0.92 -14.25 4.26
CA ALA A 5 2.18 -14.39 3.57
C ALA A 5 3.31 -14.31 4.60
N PRO A 6 4.41 -15.03 4.39
CA PRO A 6 5.53 -14.95 5.31
C PRO A 6 6.14 -13.55 5.29
N GLN A 7 6.67 -13.13 6.43
CA GLN A 7 7.38 -11.86 6.52
C GLN A 7 8.55 -11.87 5.54
N GLY A 8 8.70 -10.78 4.80
CA GLY A 8 9.72 -10.66 3.79
C GLY A 8 9.30 -11.10 2.39
N ALA A 9 8.12 -11.73 2.25
CA ALA A 9 7.62 -12.07 0.92
C ALA A 9 7.45 -10.79 0.08
N LEU A 10 7.74 -10.88 -1.21
CA LEU A 10 7.66 -9.71 -2.09
C LEU A 10 6.21 -9.28 -2.31
N VAL A 11 5.99 -7.98 -2.30
CA VAL A 11 4.70 -7.38 -2.63
C VAL A 11 4.83 -6.68 -3.96
N HIS A 12 3.91 -6.97 -4.87
CA HIS A 12 3.93 -6.44 -6.23
C HIS A 12 2.73 -5.55 -6.48
N ALA A 13 2.93 -4.52 -7.30
CA ALA A 13 1.83 -3.65 -7.71
C ALA A 13 0.80 -4.45 -8.49
N SER A 14 -0.48 -4.29 -8.13
CA SER A 14 -1.57 -5.01 -8.80
C SER A 14 -1.80 -4.52 -10.22
N ASN A 15 -1.43 -3.28 -10.50
CA ASN A 15 -1.52 -2.68 -11.83
C ASN A 15 -0.60 -1.48 -11.90
N ARG A 16 -0.40 -0.94 -13.10
CA ARG A 16 0.41 0.25 -13.28
C ARG A 16 -0.23 1.45 -12.63
N GLY A 17 0.57 2.31 -12.02
CA GLY A 17 0.10 3.56 -11.44
C GLY A 17 1.23 4.38 -10.84
N ARG A 18 0.87 5.57 -10.37
CA ARG A 18 1.82 6.47 -9.70
C ARG A 18 1.79 6.24 -8.21
N VAL A 19 2.96 6.10 -7.61
CA VAL A 19 3.07 6.01 -6.16
C VAL A 19 2.83 7.41 -5.59
N VAL A 20 1.73 7.57 -4.85
CA VAL A 20 1.34 8.85 -4.25
C VAL A 20 1.63 8.91 -2.77
N LEU A 21 1.96 7.77 -2.15
CA LEU A 21 2.39 7.70 -0.76
C LEU A 21 3.28 6.47 -0.58
N ALA A 22 4.42 6.64 0.08
CA ALA A 22 5.34 5.56 0.44
C ALA A 22 6.10 6.00 1.68
N GLN A 23 5.59 5.64 2.87
CA GLN A 23 6.18 6.06 4.12
C GLN A 23 5.68 5.24 5.30
N ASP A 24 6.36 5.37 6.44
CA ASP A 24 5.97 4.74 7.70
C ASP A 24 4.93 5.61 8.39
N LEU A 25 3.75 5.03 8.65
CA LEU A 25 2.67 5.70 9.34
C LEU A 25 2.38 4.97 10.66
N PHE A 26 1.82 5.68 11.63
CA PHE A 26 1.66 5.13 12.98
C PHE A 26 0.81 3.86 13.01
N PHE A 27 -0.39 3.90 12.43
CA PHE A 27 -1.31 2.76 12.49
C PHE A 27 -1.07 1.72 11.40
N THR A 28 -0.72 2.15 10.21
CA THR A 28 -0.60 1.25 9.06
C THR A 28 0.85 0.81 8.80
N GLY A 29 1.81 1.39 9.54
CA GLY A 29 3.21 1.06 9.35
C GLY A 29 3.71 1.52 7.99
N ASN A 30 4.65 0.79 7.43
CA ASN A 30 5.17 1.09 6.11
C ASN A 30 4.06 0.86 5.08
N THR A 31 3.69 1.92 4.39
CA THR A 31 2.50 1.97 3.56
C THR A 31 2.84 2.48 2.16
N VAL A 32 2.24 1.85 1.15
CA VAL A 32 2.28 2.33 -0.23
C VAL A 32 0.86 2.55 -0.70
N VAL A 33 0.60 3.69 -1.34
CA VAL A 33 -0.65 3.98 -2.03
C VAL A 33 -0.32 4.28 -3.48
N ILE A 34 -1.01 3.60 -4.38
CA ILE A 34 -0.83 3.78 -5.83
C ILE A 34 -2.12 4.33 -6.43
N ASP A 35 -1.97 5.41 -7.19
CA ASP A 35 -3.04 6.03 -7.97
C ASP A 35 -2.99 5.44 -9.39
N HIS A 36 -4.03 4.71 -9.76
CA HIS A 36 -4.14 4.05 -11.07
C HIS A 36 -4.87 4.90 -12.10
N GLY A 37 -5.32 6.09 -11.71
CA GLY A 37 -6.15 6.95 -12.56
C GLY A 37 -7.64 6.69 -12.33
N PHE A 38 -8.46 7.59 -12.84
CA PHE A 38 -9.93 7.51 -12.75
C PHE A 38 -10.46 7.39 -11.32
N GLY A 39 -9.70 7.90 -10.34
CA GLY A 39 -10.09 7.82 -8.93
C GLY A 39 -9.89 6.46 -8.30
N LEU A 40 -9.17 5.56 -8.93
CA LEU A 40 -8.93 4.21 -8.41
C LEU A 40 -7.56 4.16 -7.73
N PHE A 41 -7.55 3.72 -6.46
CA PHE A 41 -6.33 3.63 -5.65
C PHE A 41 -6.19 2.23 -5.08
N THR A 42 -4.95 1.74 -4.98
CA THR A 42 -4.67 0.52 -4.22
C THR A 42 -3.74 0.86 -3.06
N LEU A 43 -3.98 0.23 -1.92
CA LEU A 43 -3.29 0.50 -0.67
C LEU A 43 -2.66 -0.78 -0.15
N TYR A 44 -1.39 -0.69 0.26
CA TYR A 44 -0.61 -1.82 0.76
C TYR A 44 -0.01 -1.38 2.10
N VAL A 45 -0.41 -2.04 3.18
CA VAL A 45 -0.03 -1.60 4.53
C VAL A 45 0.70 -2.69 5.31
N HIS A 46 1.30 -2.30 6.43
CA HIS A 46 2.06 -3.17 7.34
C HIS A 46 3.28 -3.83 6.68
N LEU A 47 3.87 -3.17 5.69
CA LEU A 47 5.04 -3.70 5.01
C LEU A 47 6.28 -3.61 5.89
N SER A 48 7.19 -4.58 5.77
CA SER A 48 8.45 -4.54 6.49
C SER A 48 9.46 -3.63 5.80
N ARG A 49 9.32 -3.48 4.49
CA ARG A 49 10.27 -2.70 3.69
C ARG A 49 9.54 -2.08 2.50
N LEU A 50 9.96 -0.86 2.14
CA LEU A 50 9.49 -0.16 0.94
C LEU A 50 10.61 -0.16 -0.09
N THR A 51 10.27 -0.51 -1.34
CA THR A 51 11.23 -0.52 -2.44
C THR A 51 10.88 0.49 -3.54
N VAL A 52 9.86 1.30 -3.30
CA VAL A 52 9.47 2.41 -4.18
C VAL A 52 9.39 3.68 -3.34
N ARG A 53 9.31 4.82 -4.02
CA ARG A 53 9.18 6.12 -3.37
C ARG A 53 8.05 6.92 -3.99
N ARG A 54 7.53 7.87 -3.25
CA ARG A 54 6.51 8.80 -3.72
C ARG A 54 6.97 9.49 -5.00
N GLY A 55 6.07 9.56 -5.97
CA GLY A 55 6.31 10.19 -7.26
C GLY A 55 6.77 9.23 -8.34
N ALA A 56 7.20 8.02 -7.97
CA ALA A 56 7.63 7.02 -8.94
C ALA A 56 6.43 6.40 -9.65
N MET A 57 6.66 5.93 -10.86
CA MET A 57 5.68 5.09 -11.56
C MET A 57 6.00 3.64 -11.26
N ALA A 58 5.00 2.88 -10.87
CA ALA A 58 5.12 1.44 -10.68
C ALA A 58 4.40 0.73 -11.81
N ASP A 59 5.06 -0.23 -12.44
CA ASP A 59 4.43 -1.05 -13.46
C ASP A 59 3.68 -2.21 -12.81
N ARG A 60 2.73 -2.78 -13.53
CA ARG A 60 2.03 -3.97 -13.05
C ARG A 60 3.03 -5.08 -12.77
N GLY A 61 2.95 -5.67 -11.59
CA GLY A 61 3.86 -6.74 -11.17
C GLY A 61 5.20 -6.27 -10.65
N GLN A 62 5.47 -4.97 -10.64
CA GLN A 62 6.71 -4.45 -10.10
C GLN A 62 6.73 -4.59 -8.57
N GLU A 63 7.88 -4.96 -8.02
CA GLU A 63 8.05 -5.02 -6.56
C GLU A 63 7.92 -3.62 -5.95
N ILE A 64 7.12 -3.51 -4.88
CA ILE A 64 6.90 -2.24 -4.18
C ILE A 64 7.28 -2.32 -2.71
N GLY A 65 7.50 -3.51 -2.18
CA GLY A 65 7.87 -3.70 -0.80
C GLY A 65 7.87 -5.16 -0.42
N GLN A 66 7.95 -5.41 0.89
CA GLN A 66 7.94 -6.77 1.44
C GLN A 66 6.92 -6.86 2.57
N VAL A 67 6.29 -8.03 2.68
CA VAL A 67 5.31 -8.31 3.74
C VAL A 67 5.97 -8.18 5.10
N GLY A 68 5.26 -7.56 6.02
CA GLY A 68 5.74 -7.40 7.38
C GLY A 68 4.59 -7.31 8.37
N MET A 69 4.89 -6.76 9.53
CA MET A 69 3.89 -6.55 10.58
C MET A 69 4.13 -5.19 11.26
N THR A 70 4.59 -4.20 10.48
CA THR A 70 4.77 -2.84 11.00
C THR A 70 3.42 -2.20 11.28
N GLY A 71 3.43 -1.16 12.11
CA GLY A 71 2.20 -0.52 12.55
C GLY A 71 1.46 -1.41 13.53
N ARG A 72 0.13 -1.43 13.44
CA ARG A 72 -0.71 -2.22 14.35
C ARG A 72 -1.11 -3.56 13.77
N ALA A 73 -0.16 -4.28 13.22
CA ALA A 73 -0.41 -5.62 12.69
C ALA A 73 -0.29 -6.65 13.82
N THR A 74 -1.08 -7.72 13.73
CA THR A 74 -1.09 -8.80 14.71
C THR A 74 -0.27 -10.00 14.25
N GLY A 75 0.27 -9.96 13.06
CA GLY A 75 1.12 -11.01 12.51
C GLY A 75 1.56 -10.66 11.10
N PRO A 76 2.50 -11.41 10.51
CA PRO A 76 2.97 -11.11 9.16
C PRO A 76 1.89 -11.45 8.13
N HIS A 77 1.34 -10.41 7.53
CA HIS A 77 0.36 -10.54 6.46
C HIS A 77 0.31 -9.25 5.66
N LEU A 78 -0.10 -9.35 4.42
CA LEU A 78 -0.34 -8.19 3.57
C LEU A 78 -1.78 -7.74 3.74
N HIS A 79 -1.98 -6.50 4.17
CA HIS A 79 -3.30 -5.89 4.09
C HIS A 79 -3.36 -5.07 2.82
N PHE A 80 -4.26 -5.46 1.93
CA PHE A 80 -4.47 -4.84 0.63
C PHE A 80 -5.88 -4.30 0.55
N ALA A 81 -6.02 -3.06 0.09
CA ALA A 81 -7.33 -2.44 -0.07
C ALA A 81 -7.42 -1.71 -1.40
N VAL A 82 -8.63 -1.68 -1.96
CA VAL A 82 -8.93 -0.91 -3.16
C VAL A 82 -9.91 0.18 -2.76
N ARG A 83 -9.64 1.41 -3.19
CA ARG A 83 -10.51 2.56 -2.90
C ARG A 83 -10.81 3.32 -4.18
N VAL A 84 -12.05 3.78 -4.27
CA VAL A 84 -12.47 4.68 -5.35
C VAL A 84 -12.74 6.03 -4.70
N ALA A 85 -12.08 7.07 -5.21
CA ALA A 85 -12.19 8.40 -4.64
C ALA A 85 -11.87 9.46 -5.69
N ASP A 86 -12.16 10.73 -5.37
CA ASP A 86 -11.76 11.84 -6.20
C ASP A 86 -10.22 11.89 -6.23
N ALA A 87 -9.64 12.05 -7.41
CA ALA A 87 -8.17 12.09 -7.57
C ALA A 87 -7.51 13.25 -6.81
N ARG A 88 -8.30 14.23 -6.34
CA ARG A 88 -7.79 15.34 -5.55
C ARG A 88 -7.75 15.05 -4.06
N ILE A 89 -8.22 13.88 -3.62
CA ILE A 89 -8.19 13.52 -2.21
C ILE A 89 -6.75 13.31 -1.75
N ASP A 90 -6.45 13.67 -0.51
CA ASP A 90 -5.17 13.36 0.11
C ASP A 90 -5.05 11.84 0.26
N PRO A 91 -3.96 11.21 -0.23
CA PRO A 91 -3.78 9.77 -0.09
C PRO A 91 -3.89 9.25 1.34
N GLU A 92 -3.46 10.03 2.33
CA GLU A 92 -3.59 9.60 3.73
C GLU A 92 -5.04 9.51 4.18
N ALA A 93 -5.92 10.33 3.61
CA ALA A 93 -7.35 10.28 3.95
C ALA A 93 -7.98 8.95 3.53
N LEU A 94 -7.43 8.27 2.54
CA LEU A 94 -7.91 6.95 2.12
C LEU A 94 -7.67 5.90 3.20
N LEU A 95 -6.65 6.09 4.02
CA LEU A 95 -6.27 5.15 5.07
C LEU A 95 -7.14 5.25 6.31
N GLU A 96 -7.93 6.30 6.43
CA GLU A 96 -8.84 6.51 7.55
C GLU A 96 -10.17 5.78 7.37
N ARG A 97 -10.38 5.18 6.20
CA ARG A 97 -11.63 4.50 5.86
C ARG A 97 -11.47 3.01 5.99
N ASN A 98 -11.80 2.46 7.16
CA ASN A 98 -11.94 1.01 7.37
C ASN A 98 -10.85 0.14 6.74
N LEU A 99 -9.66 0.20 7.29
CA LEU A 99 -8.59 -0.73 6.94
C LEU A 99 -8.59 -1.97 7.82
N ASP A 100 -9.73 -2.34 8.29
CA ASP A 100 -9.87 -3.47 9.19
C ASP A 100 -9.68 -4.81 8.48
#